data_c794a2e107f24d859a30356b430609c1
#
_entry.id   c794a2e107f24d859a30356b430609c1
#
_cell.length_a   1.000
_cell.length_b   1.000
_cell.length_c   1.000
_cell.angle_alpha   90.00
_cell.angle_beta   90.00
_cell.angle_gamma   90.00
#
_symmetry.space_group_name_H-M   'P 1'
#
loop_
_entity.id
_entity.type
_entity.pdbx_description
1 polymer ?
#
loop_
_entity_poly.entity_id
_entity_poly.type
_entity_poly.pdbx_seq_one_letter_code
_entity_poly.pdbx_strand_id
1 'polypeptide(L)'
;MTGSTREPLDGFLLAAGLGLRMGALSHCLPKPAWTLRGRPLLQWGAEALRREGAGRLACNAHLWPERLRAVAGGIDVCEEPRLLGSAGGLRHALGRVEAELLTWNADVWAEAVPFARLRAAHREARATLSWLLIPHPGGPWNPVWMDEHDRVLPKDVVGPQGPFHFTGAAAWSPEALALLPEGPSEVNDLRPRLANLPMGHLGVVVEPFAWREVGTADALIAAAAELAPEQEGRLPGCYVHPTALPPPGAAGRLTRCVLGPGAAPMAAITDADALWFEERGNQVRLGLKPG
;
A
#
# COMPACT_ATOMS: atom_id res chain seq x y z
N MET A 1 2.87 6.69 -40.32
CA MET A 1 2.47 6.16 -39.02
C MET A 1 3.67 6.27 -38.09
N THR A 2 3.79 7.39 -37.38
CA THR A 2 4.86 7.60 -36.39
C THR A 2 4.48 6.80 -35.13
N GLY A 3 5.08 5.64 -34.98
CA GLY A 3 4.97 4.88 -33.76
C GLY A 3 5.53 5.74 -32.62
N SER A 4 4.66 6.26 -31.76
CA SER A 4 5.04 6.83 -30.48
C SER A 4 5.71 5.72 -29.68
N THR A 5 7.04 5.67 -29.67
CA THR A 5 7.78 4.88 -28.72
C THR A 5 7.47 5.47 -27.34
N ARG A 6 6.48 4.87 -26.64
CA ARG A 6 6.27 5.21 -25.22
C ARG A 6 7.60 4.98 -24.51
N GLU A 7 8.08 6.03 -23.83
CA GLU A 7 9.23 5.87 -22.96
C GLU A 7 8.97 4.76 -21.92
N PRO A 8 9.94 3.90 -21.65
CA PRO A 8 9.75 2.81 -20.73
C PRO A 8 9.34 3.34 -19.34
N LEU A 9 8.33 2.72 -18.77
CA LEU A 9 7.78 3.03 -17.47
C LEU A 9 7.80 1.77 -16.62
N ASP A 10 8.36 1.87 -15.43
CA ASP A 10 8.37 0.80 -14.45
C ASP A 10 7.46 1.14 -13.26
N GLY A 11 7.00 0.14 -12.56
CA GLY A 11 6.20 0.28 -11.36
C GLY A 11 6.82 -0.45 -10.16
N PHE A 12 6.77 0.18 -9.00
CA PHE A 12 7.25 -0.41 -7.75
C PHE A 12 6.22 -0.31 -6.63
N LEU A 13 6.00 -1.41 -5.93
CA LEU A 13 5.06 -1.52 -4.84
C LEU A 13 5.83 -1.64 -3.52
N LEU A 14 5.68 -0.64 -2.64
CA LEU A 14 6.29 -0.64 -1.31
C LEU A 14 5.53 -1.59 -0.40
N ALA A 15 6.09 -2.79 -0.16
CA ALA A 15 5.40 -3.91 0.46
C ALA A 15 6.13 -4.54 1.66
N ALA A 16 7.36 -4.11 1.99
CA ALA A 16 8.20 -4.73 3.03
C ALA A 16 7.88 -4.29 4.47
N GLY A 17 6.84 -3.50 4.70
CA GLY A 17 6.47 -3.02 6.03
C GLY A 17 6.18 -4.16 7.02
N LEU A 18 6.60 -4.02 8.29
CA LEU A 18 6.40 -5.03 9.35
C LEU A 18 4.92 -5.24 9.72
N GLY A 19 4.04 -4.34 9.35
CA GLY A 19 2.61 -4.46 9.67
C GLY A 19 2.29 -4.45 11.17
N LEU A 20 3.11 -3.81 12.02
CA LEU A 20 2.96 -3.85 13.48
C LEU A 20 1.56 -3.44 13.94
N ARG A 21 0.95 -2.46 13.28
CA ARG A 21 -0.43 -2.03 13.57
C ARG A 21 -1.51 -3.06 13.21
N MET A 22 -1.18 -4.07 12.37
CA MET A 22 -2.05 -5.21 12.09
C MET A 22 -2.14 -6.20 13.26
N GLY A 23 -1.24 -6.10 14.24
CA GLY A 23 -1.22 -6.96 15.42
C GLY A 23 -1.18 -8.45 15.04
N ALA A 24 -2.14 -9.22 15.55
CA ALA A 24 -2.24 -10.67 15.29
C ALA A 24 -2.29 -11.03 13.79
N LEU A 25 -2.82 -10.17 12.93
CA LEU A 25 -2.94 -10.45 11.51
C LEU A 25 -1.58 -10.61 10.82
N SER A 26 -0.52 -9.96 11.32
CA SER A 26 0.84 -10.07 10.78
C SER A 26 1.47 -11.46 10.95
N HIS A 27 0.95 -12.29 11.87
CA HIS A 27 1.38 -13.69 12.02
C HIS A 27 0.86 -14.60 10.89
N CYS A 28 -0.19 -14.17 10.22
CA CYS A 28 -0.90 -14.98 9.22
C CYS A 28 -0.48 -14.58 7.80
N LEU A 29 -0.48 -13.29 7.48
CA LEU A 29 -0.11 -12.78 6.15
C LEU A 29 0.66 -11.47 6.26
N PRO A 30 1.58 -11.17 5.32
CA PRO A 30 2.07 -9.82 5.14
C PRO A 30 0.92 -8.91 4.71
N LYS A 31 0.93 -7.64 5.17
CA LYS A 31 -0.16 -6.70 4.93
C LYS A 31 -0.62 -6.62 3.45
N PRO A 32 0.27 -6.56 2.44
CA PRO A 32 -0.14 -6.48 1.04
C PRO A 32 -0.84 -7.73 0.49
N ALA A 33 -0.76 -8.86 1.20
CA ALA A 33 -1.41 -10.12 0.80
C ALA A 33 -2.86 -10.25 1.30
N TRP A 34 -3.32 -9.39 2.21
CA TRP A 34 -4.73 -9.35 2.61
C TRP A 34 -5.62 -8.94 1.44
N THR A 35 -6.80 -9.54 1.35
CA THR A 35 -7.69 -9.37 0.19
C THR A 35 -8.82 -8.40 0.49
N LEU A 36 -9.15 -7.55 -0.48
CA LEU A 36 -10.41 -6.81 -0.54
C LEU A 36 -11.09 -7.11 -1.87
N ARG A 37 -12.40 -7.35 -1.86
CA ARG A 37 -13.16 -7.76 -3.05
C ARG A 37 -12.53 -8.95 -3.78
N GLY A 38 -12.05 -9.94 -2.99
CA GLY A 38 -11.43 -11.16 -3.52
C GLY A 38 -10.03 -11.01 -4.13
N ARG A 39 -9.41 -9.83 -4.07
CA ARG A 39 -8.10 -9.53 -4.67
C ARG A 39 -7.12 -9.02 -3.60
N PRO A 40 -5.86 -9.51 -3.54
CA PRO A 40 -4.84 -8.98 -2.65
C PRO A 40 -4.60 -7.48 -2.83
N LEU A 41 -4.31 -6.76 -1.75
CA LEU A 41 -3.99 -5.32 -1.80
C LEU A 41 -2.85 -5.03 -2.78
N LEU A 42 -1.81 -5.85 -2.79
CA LEU A 42 -0.70 -5.78 -3.75
C LEU A 42 -1.19 -5.74 -5.21
N GLN A 43 -2.20 -6.55 -5.55
CA GLN A 43 -2.71 -6.65 -6.92
C GLN A 43 -3.59 -5.45 -7.32
N TRP A 44 -4.21 -4.76 -6.38
CA TRP A 44 -4.89 -3.49 -6.66
C TRP A 44 -3.91 -2.42 -7.12
N GLY A 45 -2.79 -2.26 -6.40
CA GLY A 45 -1.72 -1.34 -6.80
C GLY A 45 -1.07 -1.73 -8.12
N ALA A 46 -0.79 -3.02 -8.32
CA ALA A 46 -0.21 -3.53 -9.56
C ALA A 46 -1.10 -3.26 -10.77
N GLU A 47 -2.40 -3.46 -10.64
CA GLU A 47 -3.37 -3.16 -11.70
C GLU A 47 -3.41 -1.67 -12.04
N ALA A 48 -3.37 -0.79 -11.04
CA ALA A 48 -3.33 0.65 -11.25
C ALA A 48 -2.06 1.07 -12.02
N LEU A 49 -0.90 0.52 -11.66
CA LEU A 49 0.36 0.76 -12.36
C LEU A 49 0.35 0.22 -13.81
N ARG A 50 -0.20 -1.00 -14.02
CA ARG A 50 -0.35 -1.57 -15.38
C ARG A 50 -1.27 -0.73 -16.27
N ARG A 51 -2.37 -0.21 -15.73
CA ARG A 51 -3.27 0.68 -16.48
C ARG A 51 -2.58 1.96 -16.95
N GLU A 52 -1.62 2.47 -16.18
CA GLU A 52 -0.79 3.61 -16.59
C GLU A 52 0.28 3.24 -17.62
N GLY A 53 0.51 1.96 -17.84
CA GLY A 53 1.43 1.43 -18.85
C GLY A 53 2.77 0.98 -18.30
N ALA A 54 2.88 0.72 -16.98
CA ALA A 54 4.08 0.12 -16.41
C ALA A 54 4.32 -1.27 -17.01
N GLY A 55 5.47 -1.45 -17.67
CA GLY A 55 5.86 -2.69 -18.34
C GLY A 55 6.44 -3.71 -17.38
N ARG A 56 7.23 -3.26 -16.43
CA ARG A 56 7.84 -4.08 -15.37
C ARG A 56 7.27 -3.67 -14.03
N LEU A 57 6.95 -4.66 -13.21
CA LEU A 57 6.50 -4.43 -11.84
C LEU A 57 7.39 -5.19 -10.86
N ALA A 58 7.84 -4.50 -9.83
CA ALA A 58 8.54 -5.10 -8.70
C ALA A 58 7.93 -4.66 -7.38
N CYS A 59 8.19 -5.42 -6.32
CA CYS A 59 7.88 -5.03 -4.95
C CYS A 59 8.98 -5.49 -4.01
N ASN A 60 9.14 -4.81 -2.88
CA ASN A 60 10.00 -5.30 -1.82
C ASN A 60 9.23 -6.21 -0.84
N ALA A 61 9.94 -7.13 -0.20
CA ALA A 61 9.39 -8.03 0.81
C ALA A 61 10.41 -8.27 1.92
N HIS A 62 9.97 -8.26 3.17
CA HIS A 62 10.80 -8.61 4.31
C HIS A 62 10.13 -9.69 5.15
N LEU A 63 8.91 -9.44 5.63
CA LEU A 63 8.13 -10.40 6.39
C LEU A 63 7.37 -11.33 5.45
N TRP A 64 7.55 -12.65 5.60
CA TRP A 64 6.88 -13.70 4.82
C TRP A 64 7.01 -13.53 3.28
N PRO A 65 8.23 -13.42 2.73
CA PRO A 65 8.41 -13.19 1.30
C PRO A 65 7.78 -14.29 0.43
N GLU A 66 7.77 -15.53 0.89
CA GLU A 66 7.12 -16.66 0.20
C GLU A 66 5.60 -16.50 0.12
N ARG A 67 4.96 -15.97 1.18
CA ARG A 67 3.51 -15.69 1.18
C ARG A 67 3.17 -14.53 0.25
N LEU A 68 4.06 -13.53 0.15
CA LEU A 68 3.89 -12.44 -0.80
C LEU A 68 4.07 -12.93 -2.25
N ARG A 69 5.08 -13.79 -2.51
CA ARG A 69 5.30 -14.41 -3.84
C ARG A 69 4.08 -15.20 -4.30
N ALA A 70 3.39 -15.90 -3.39
CA ALA A 70 2.19 -16.68 -3.70
C ALA A 70 1.05 -15.83 -4.28
N VAL A 71 0.99 -14.52 -3.98
CA VAL A 71 -0.04 -13.59 -4.45
C VAL A 71 0.50 -12.55 -5.44
N ALA A 72 1.77 -12.59 -5.77
CA ALA A 72 2.44 -11.55 -6.55
C ALA A 72 1.98 -11.49 -8.03
N GLY A 73 1.57 -12.63 -8.63
CA GLY A 73 0.95 -12.60 -9.97
C GLY A 73 1.77 -11.88 -11.04
N GLY A 74 3.05 -12.26 -11.22
CA GLY A 74 3.94 -11.67 -12.22
C GLY A 74 4.63 -10.36 -11.78
N ILE A 75 4.57 -10.02 -10.48
CA ILE A 75 5.37 -8.95 -9.88
C ILE A 75 6.68 -9.57 -9.40
N ASP A 76 7.80 -8.93 -9.70
CA ASP A 76 9.14 -9.37 -9.23
C ASP A 76 9.31 -9.03 -7.75
N VAL A 77 9.46 -10.04 -6.90
CA VAL A 77 9.56 -9.87 -5.44
C VAL A 77 11.02 -9.78 -5.00
N CYS A 78 11.44 -8.58 -4.59
CA CYS A 78 12.77 -8.28 -4.07
C CYS A 78 12.80 -8.51 -2.55
N GLU A 79 13.43 -9.59 -2.13
CA GLU A 79 13.55 -9.90 -0.71
C GLU A 79 14.61 -9.04 -0.03
N GLU A 80 14.23 -8.40 1.08
CA GLU A 80 15.13 -7.63 1.93
C GLU A 80 15.63 -8.51 3.09
N PRO A 81 16.93 -8.73 3.21
CA PRO A 81 17.49 -9.55 4.31
C PRO A 81 17.29 -8.90 5.69
N ARG A 82 17.10 -7.60 5.71
CA ARG A 82 16.70 -6.78 6.87
C ARG A 82 15.77 -5.68 6.38
N LEU A 83 14.96 -5.12 7.28
CA LEU A 83 14.08 -4.01 6.91
C LEU A 83 14.92 -2.80 6.49
N LEU A 84 14.72 -2.35 5.25
CA LEU A 84 15.49 -1.26 4.65
C LEU A 84 14.73 0.08 4.64
N GLY A 85 13.43 0.09 4.98
CA GLY A 85 12.58 1.26 4.86
C GLY A 85 12.21 1.58 3.41
N SER A 86 11.45 2.63 3.18
CA SER A 86 10.88 2.92 1.86
C SER A 86 11.92 3.33 0.82
N ALA A 87 12.91 4.16 1.19
CA ALA A 87 13.98 4.57 0.27
C ALA A 87 15.05 3.47 0.11
N GLY A 88 15.46 2.84 1.21
CA GLY A 88 16.44 1.74 1.17
C GLY A 88 15.93 0.52 0.41
N GLY A 89 14.65 0.16 0.58
CA GLY A 89 14.02 -0.91 -0.17
C GLY A 89 13.96 -0.63 -1.67
N LEU A 90 13.62 0.60 -2.05
CA LEU A 90 13.66 1.03 -3.45
C LEU A 90 15.09 0.98 -3.99
N ARG A 91 16.08 1.49 -3.24
CA ARG A 91 17.51 1.38 -3.61
C ARG A 91 17.96 -0.06 -3.84
N HIS A 92 17.55 -0.97 -2.95
CA HIS A 92 17.87 -2.40 -3.05
C HIS A 92 17.30 -3.04 -4.33
N ALA A 93 16.17 -2.54 -4.82
CA ALA A 93 15.50 -3.03 -6.02
C ALA A 93 15.95 -2.36 -7.32
N LEU A 94 16.86 -1.35 -7.29
CA LEU A 94 17.19 -0.51 -8.47
C LEU A 94 17.66 -1.30 -9.70
N GLY A 95 18.34 -2.43 -9.55
CA GLY A 95 18.70 -3.25 -10.70
C GLY A 95 17.52 -3.89 -11.44
N ARG A 96 16.28 -3.68 -10.95
CA ARG A 96 15.02 -4.20 -11.52
C ARG A 96 14.10 -3.10 -12.05
N VAL A 97 14.50 -1.84 -11.89
CA VAL A 97 13.77 -0.66 -12.40
C VAL A 97 14.80 0.24 -13.11
N GLU A 98 14.54 0.59 -14.37
CA GLU A 98 15.53 1.22 -15.25
C GLU A 98 15.02 2.48 -15.94
N ALA A 99 13.77 2.85 -15.72
CA ALA A 99 13.10 3.93 -16.43
C ALA A 99 12.46 4.94 -15.48
N GLU A 100 11.61 5.81 -16.00
CA GLU A 100 10.66 6.56 -15.18
C GLU A 100 9.90 5.56 -14.28
N LEU A 101 9.83 5.87 -13.01
CA LEU A 101 9.26 4.95 -12.03
C LEU A 101 8.02 5.55 -11.38
N LEU A 102 6.95 4.76 -11.33
CA LEU A 102 5.82 5.02 -10.45
C LEU A 102 5.86 4.09 -9.25
N THR A 103 5.64 4.64 -8.06
CA THR A 103 5.53 3.83 -6.84
C THR A 103 4.15 3.93 -6.21
N TRP A 104 3.76 2.86 -5.51
CA TRP A 104 2.54 2.78 -4.74
C TRP A 104 2.76 2.05 -3.41
N ASN A 105 2.13 2.53 -2.34
CA ASN A 105 2.12 1.82 -1.07
C ASN A 105 1.18 0.61 -1.18
N ALA A 106 1.72 -0.60 -1.08
CA ALA A 106 0.98 -1.84 -1.30
C ALA A 106 0.00 -2.21 -0.18
N ASP A 107 -0.10 -1.40 0.87
CA ASP A 107 -1.06 -1.53 1.96
C ASP A 107 -2.28 -0.60 1.81
N VAL A 108 -2.37 0.06 0.66
CA VAL A 108 -3.46 0.96 0.32
C VAL A 108 -4.33 0.33 -0.76
N TRP A 109 -5.64 0.36 -0.54
CA TRP A 109 -6.63 0.07 -1.55
C TRP A 109 -7.08 1.35 -2.25
N ALA A 110 -7.16 1.34 -3.57
CA ALA A 110 -7.85 2.33 -4.36
C ALA A 110 -8.44 1.68 -5.61
N GLU A 111 -9.64 2.11 -6.00
CA GLU A 111 -10.28 1.59 -7.21
C GLU A 111 -9.64 2.16 -8.47
N ALA A 112 -9.32 3.45 -8.45
CA ALA A 112 -8.62 4.14 -9.52
C ALA A 112 -7.66 5.17 -8.92
N VAL A 113 -6.38 5.01 -9.19
CA VAL A 113 -5.34 5.98 -8.79
C VAL A 113 -5.10 6.92 -9.95
N PRO A 114 -5.17 8.26 -9.79
CA PRO A 114 -4.98 9.20 -10.88
C PRO A 114 -3.49 9.36 -11.27
N PHE A 115 -2.81 8.25 -11.58
CA PHE A 115 -1.40 8.22 -12.00
C PHE A 115 -1.14 9.03 -13.27
N ALA A 116 -2.09 9.04 -14.23
CA ALA A 116 -1.97 9.86 -15.44
C ALA A 116 -1.79 11.35 -15.11
N ARG A 117 -2.56 11.87 -14.13
CA ARG A 117 -2.44 13.25 -13.66
C ARG A 117 -1.08 13.50 -12.99
N LEU A 118 -0.67 12.58 -12.08
CA LEU A 118 0.62 12.64 -11.40
C LEU A 118 1.76 12.68 -12.40
N ARG A 119 1.77 11.77 -13.36
CA ARG A 119 2.82 11.62 -14.38
C ARG A 119 2.90 12.81 -15.33
N ALA A 120 1.74 13.33 -15.77
CA ALA A 120 1.70 14.52 -16.61
C ALA A 120 2.32 15.72 -15.90
N ALA A 121 1.91 16.00 -14.66
CA ALA A 121 2.46 17.10 -13.87
C ALA A 121 3.96 16.92 -13.56
N HIS A 122 4.39 15.69 -13.24
CA HIS A 122 5.80 15.36 -13.01
C HIS A 122 6.68 15.70 -14.22
N ARG A 123 6.25 15.30 -15.42
CA ARG A 123 6.98 15.55 -16.67
C ARG A 123 6.95 17.02 -17.07
N GLU A 124 5.80 17.68 -16.97
CA GLU A 124 5.63 19.09 -17.31
C GLU A 124 6.55 19.96 -16.44
N ALA A 125 6.57 19.73 -15.14
CA ALA A 125 7.43 20.43 -14.20
C ALA A 125 8.89 19.97 -14.26
N ARG A 126 9.23 18.89 -14.95
CA ARG A 126 10.54 18.21 -14.89
C ARG A 126 10.98 17.97 -13.46
N ALA A 127 10.04 17.51 -12.62
CA ALA A 127 10.29 17.30 -11.21
C ALA A 127 11.21 16.10 -10.97
N THR A 128 12.01 16.16 -9.93
CA THR A 128 12.87 15.05 -9.51
C THR A 128 12.03 13.95 -8.85
N LEU A 129 11.15 14.35 -7.91
CA LEU A 129 10.17 13.48 -7.24
C LEU A 129 8.82 14.21 -7.24
N SER A 130 7.74 13.48 -7.45
CA SER A 130 6.38 14.03 -7.29
C SER A 130 5.53 13.13 -6.43
N TRP A 131 4.77 13.71 -5.50
CA TRP A 131 3.79 13.02 -4.68
C TRP A 131 2.38 13.36 -5.11
N LEU A 132 1.51 12.35 -5.16
CA LEU A 132 0.07 12.55 -5.32
C LEU A 132 -0.55 12.88 -3.97
N LEU A 133 -1.18 14.02 -3.88
CA LEU A 133 -1.74 14.58 -2.66
C LEU A 133 -3.25 14.75 -2.78
N ILE A 134 -3.95 14.58 -1.68
CA ILE A 134 -5.36 14.97 -1.50
C ILE A 134 -5.47 15.95 -0.34
N PRO A 135 -6.53 16.77 -0.23
CA PRO A 135 -6.83 17.49 1.00
C PRO A 135 -6.76 16.57 2.20
N HIS A 136 -6.19 17.04 3.31
CA HIS A 136 -5.98 16.18 4.48
C HIS A 136 -7.32 15.71 5.07
N PRO A 137 -7.58 14.38 5.13
CA PRO A 137 -8.89 13.85 5.51
C PRO A 137 -9.17 13.89 7.02
N GLY A 138 -8.26 14.49 7.81
CA GLY A 138 -8.25 14.38 9.26
C GLY A 138 -7.61 13.07 9.73
N GLY A 139 -7.59 12.82 11.06
CA GLY A 139 -7.05 11.58 11.63
C GLY A 139 -5.54 11.63 11.90
N PRO A 140 -4.88 10.47 12.09
CA PRO A 140 -3.55 10.37 12.68
C PRO A 140 -2.40 10.55 11.69
N TRP A 141 -2.67 10.92 10.45
CA TRP A 141 -1.63 11.07 9.43
C TRP A 141 -0.86 12.38 9.57
N ASN A 142 0.42 12.35 9.25
CA ASN A 142 1.24 13.55 9.22
C ASN A 142 0.81 14.44 8.04
N PRO A 143 0.55 15.74 8.28
CA PRO A 143 0.20 16.67 7.22
C PRO A 143 1.40 16.93 6.31
N VAL A 144 1.09 17.16 5.03
CA VAL A 144 2.04 17.61 4.02
C VAL A 144 1.71 19.07 3.71
N TRP A 145 2.73 19.91 3.68
CA TRP A 145 2.63 21.33 3.32
C TRP A 145 3.46 21.61 2.09
N MET A 146 3.04 22.61 1.32
CA MET A 146 3.75 23.06 0.13
C MET A 146 3.98 24.59 0.19
N ASP A 147 4.97 25.04 -0.57
CA ASP A 147 5.20 26.47 -0.83
C ASP A 147 4.26 26.98 -1.96
N GLU A 148 4.38 28.26 -2.32
CA GLU A 148 3.60 28.92 -3.38
C GLU A 148 3.89 28.39 -4.80
N HIS A 149 4.90 27.53 -4.95
CA HIS A 149 5.30 26.91 -6.23
C HIS A 149 5.00 25.41 -6.26
N ASP A 150 4.09 24.93 -5.42
CA ASP A 150 3.69 23.51 -5.28
C ASP A 150 4.85 22.58 -4.86
N ARG A 151 5.93 23.10 -4.27
CA ARG A 151 7.03 22.28 -3.77
C ARG A 151 6.71 21.78 -2.37
N VAL A 152 6.83 20.47 -2.18
CA VAL A 152 6.64 19.83 -0.88
C VAL A 152 7.72 20.28 0.10
N LEU A 153 7.30 20.85 1.21
CA LEU A 153 8.18 21.36 2.25
C LEU A 153 8.76 20.21 3.11
N PRO A 154 9.88 20.42 3.79
CA PRO A 154 10.40 19.46 4.77
C PRO A 154 9.34 19.06 5.81
N LYS A 155 9.52 17.86 6.41
CA LYS A 155 8.65 17.39 7.48
C LYS A 155 8.62 18.44 8.61
N ASP A 156 7.44 18.62 9.20
CA ASP A 156 7.19 19.55 10.32
C ASP A 156 7.32 21.05 9.96
N VAL A 157 7.46 21.40 8.68
CA VAL A 157 7.42 22.80 8.19
C VAL A 157 6.02 23.07 7.66
N VAL A 158 5.37 24.08 8.24
CA VAL A 158 4.06 24.59 7.78
C VAL A 158 4.27 25.57 6.64
N GLY A 159 3.50 25.42 5.56
CA GLY A 159 3.56 26.27 4.38
C GLY A 159 2.26 26.99 4.06
N PRO A 160 2.26 27.81 3.02
CA PRO A 160 1.08 28.57 2.59
C PRO A 160 -0.02 27.67 1.98
N GLN A 161 0.33 26.48 1.50
CA GLN A 161 -0.62 25.54 0.92
C GLN A 161 -0.71 24.25 1.75
N GLY A 162 -1.91 23.79 2.06
CA GLY A 162 -2.20 22.59 2.83
C GLY A 162 -3.14 22.84 4.01
N PRO A 163 -3.29 21.90 4.94
CA PRO A 163 -2.61 20.60 4.96
C PRO A 163 -3.13 19.62 3.91
N PHE A 164 -2.22 18.84 3.35
CA PHE A 164 -2.52 17.75 2.44
C PHE A 164 -2.12 16.40 3.04
N HIS A 165 -2.58 15.33 2.39
CA HIS A 165 -2.22 13.96 2.73
C HIS A 165 -1.57 13.27 1.53
N PHE A 166 -0.44 12.57 1.76
CA PHE A 166 0.22 11.76 0.75
C PHE A 166 -0.51 10.43 0.57
N THR A 167 -1.01 10.18 -0.62
CA THR A 167 -1.84 9.00 -0.92
C THR A 167 -1.09 7.68 -1.00
N GLY A 168 0.24 7.71 -1.03
CA GLY A 168 1.09 6.54 -1.29
C GLY A 168 1.54 6.41 -2.75
N ALA A 169 1.10 7.31 -3.66
CA ALA A 169 1.51 7.33 -5.06
C ALA A 169 2.60 8.37 -5.33
N ALA A 170 3.70 7.96 -5.96
CA ALA A 170 4.77 8.87 -6.34
C ALA A 170 5.31 8.59 -7.75
N ALA A 171 5.83 9.63 -8.41
CA ALA A 171 6.57 9.55 -9.67
C ALA A 171 8.02 9.99 -9.43
N TRP A 172 8.95 9.23 -9.98
CA TRP A 172 10.39 9.36 -9.76
C TRP A 172 11.12 9.53 -11.07
N SER A 173 11.96 10.54 -11.16
CA SER A 173 12.93 10.64 -12.24
C SER A 173 14.17 9.76 -11.98
N PRO A 174 14.97 9.42 -12.99
CA PRO A 174 16.24 8.71 -12.79
C PRO A 174 17.19 9.44 -11.83
N GLU A 175 17.16 10.77 -11.81
CA GLU A 175 17.96 11.58 -10.91
C GLU A 175 17.54 11.39 -9.44
N ALA A 176 16.23 11.25 -9.16
CA ALA A 176 15.73 10.95 -7.82
C ALA A 176 16.23 9.57 -7.33
N LEU A 177 16.23 8.60 -8.22
CA LEU A 177 16.73 7.25 -7.91
C LEU A 177 18.23 7.26 -7.59
N ALA A 178 19.01 8.13 -8.23
CA ALA A 178 20.42 8.31 -7.93
C ALA A 178 20.69 8.95 -6.55
N LEU A 179 19.71 9.66 -5.99
CA LEU A 179 19.79 10.26 -4.65
C LEU A 179 19.49 9.29 -3.51
N LEU A 180 18.97 8.10 -3.82
CA LEU A 180 18.60 7.12 -2.81
C LEU A 180 19.84 6.69 -2.00
N PRO A 181 19.81 6.79 -0.65
CA PRO A 181 20.94 6.44 0.18
C PRO A 181 21.15 4.93 0.23
N GLU A 182 22.36 4.54 0.55
CA GLU A 182 22.67 3.13 0.85
C GLU A 182 22.19 2.77 2.27
N GLY A 183 21.66 1.56 2.42
CA GLY A 183 21.20 1.03 3.70
C GLY A 183 19.79 1.49 4.10
N PRO A 184 19.39 1.24 5.36
CA PRO A 184 18.05 1.56 5.85
C PRO A 184 17.77 3.07 5.82
N SER A 185 16.68 3.47 5.14
CA SER A 185 16.29 4.87 4.98
C SER A 185 14.84 4.99 4.51
N GLU A 186 14.24 6.12 4.82
CA GLU A 186 12.89 6.46 4.41
C GLU A 186 12.88 7.50 3.28
N VAL A 187 11.83 7.53 2.46
CA VAL A 187 11.66 8.56 1.42
C VAL A 187 11.67 9.99 2.01
N ASN A 188 11.14 10.13 3.23
CA ASN A 188 11.19 11.41 3.94
C ASN A 188 12.61 11.93 4.19
N ASP A 189 13.61 11.05 4.28
CA ASP A 189 15.02 11.43 4.49
C ASP A 189 15.63 12.11 3.25
N LEU A 190 14.99 11.97 2.08
CA LEU A 190 15.38 12.65 0.85
C LEU A 190 14.92 14.12 0.80
N ARG A 191 13.86 14.49 1.54
CA ARG A 191 13.23 15.81 1.43
C ARG A 191 14.21 16.98 1.60
N PRO A 192 15.16 16.96 2.54
CA PRO A 192 16.16 18.05 2.64
C PRO A 192 17.08 18.15 1.42
N ARG A 193 17.40 17.02 0.77
CA ARG A 193 18.21 17.02 -0.46
C ARG A 193 17.41 17.55 -1.64
N LEU A 194 16.16 17.10 -1.77
CA LEU A 194 15.25 17.52 -2.83
C LEU A 194 14.90 19.01 -2.73
N ALA A 195 14.78 19.57 -1.53
CA ALA A 195 14.49 21.00 -1.32
C ALA A 195 15.55 21.94 -1.94
N ASN A 196 16.78 21.45 -2.13
CA ASN A 196 17.87 22.22 -2.74
C ASN A 196 17.90 22.13 -4.28
N LEU A 197 17.01 21.36 -4.90
CA LEU A 197 16.90 21.25 -6.36
C LEU A 197 15.79 22.18 -6.89
N PRO A 198 15.91 22.72 -8.10
CA PRO A 198 14.92 23.66 -8.65
C PRO A 198 13.48 23.13 -8.65
N MET A 199 13.27 21.88 -9.05
CA MET A 199 12.00 21.16 -8.98
C MET A 199 12.21 19.79 -8.31
N GLY A 200 12.82 19.84 -7.12
CA GLY A 200 13.22 18.63 -6.42
C GLY A 200 12.06 17.77 -5.93
N HIS A 201 10.99 18.38 -5.38
CA HIS A 201 9.88 17.64 -4.82
C HIS A 201 8.55 18.37 -5.08
N LEU A 202 7.79 17.91 -6.07
CA LEU A 202 6.51 18.48 -6.48
C LEU A 202 5.35 17.80 -5.73
N GLY A 203 4.39 18.59 -5.24
CA GLY A 203 3.09 18.10 -4.79
C GLY A 203 2.05 18.22 -5.89
N VAL A 204 1.40 17.13 -6.25
CA VAL A 204 0.32 17.12 -7.24
C VAL A 204 -0.99 16.87 -6.52
N VAL A 205 -1.75 17.93 -6.29
CA VAL A 205 -3.03 17.86 -5.59
C VAL A 205 -4.13 17.43 -6.55
N VAL A 206 -4.93 16.49 -6.11
CA VAL A 206 -6.12 16.00 -6.81
C VAL A 206 -7.33 16.01 -5.88
N GLU A 207 -8.53 15.99 -6.46
CA GLU A 207 -9.75 15.76 -5.71
C GLU A 207 -9.71 14.40 -4.99
N PRO A 208 -10.36 14.27 -3.82
CA PRO A 208 -10.44 13.00 -3.12
C PRO A 208 -11.04 11.92 -4.01
N PHE A 209 -10.43 10.75 -4.01
CA PHE A 209 -10.88 9.56 -4.74
C PHE A 209 -11.10 8.40 -3.78
N ALA A 210 -11.70 7.32 -4.25
CA ALA A 210 -11.92 6.12 -3.46
C ALA A 210 -10.57 5.52 -3.04
N TRP A 211 -10.13 5.81 -1.82
CA TRP A 211 -8.84 5.47 -1.23
C TRP A 211 -9.02 5.02 0.22
N ARG A 212 -8.36 3.94 0.62
CA ARG A 212 -8.37 3.43 1.99
C ARG A 212 -7.01 2.85 2.37
N GLU A 213 -6.42 3.35 3.45
CA GLU A 213 -5.28 2.67 4.09
C GLU A 213 -5.81 1.51 4.94
N VAL A 214 -5.29 0.29 4.69
CA VAL A 214 -5.63 -0.93 5.43
C VAL A 214 -4.51 -1.22 6.42
N GLY A 215 -4.40 -0.38 7.45
CA GLY A 215 -3.29 -0.39 8.40
C GLY A 215 -3.50 -1.20 9.68
N THR A 216 -4.74 -1.57 9.99
CA THR A 216 -5.14 -2.28 11.23
C THR A 216 -6.20 -3.33 10.93
N ALA A 217 -6.46 -4.23 11.91
CA ALA A 217 -7.56 -5.19 11.81
C ALA A 217 -8.93 -4.50 11.64
N ASP A 218 -9.17 -3.42 12.39
CA ASP A 218 -10.42 -2.66 12.29
C ASP A 218 -10.57 -1.99 10.93
N ALA A 219 -9.47 -1.44 10.37
CA ALA A 219 -9.49 -0.87 9.03
C ALA A 219 -9.78 -1.92 7.95
N LEU A 220 -9.25 -3.16 8.11
CA LEU A 220 -9.54 -4.27 7.20
C LEU A 220 -11.02 -4.69 7.28
N ILE A 221 -11.57 -4.82 8.48
CA ILE A 221 -12.97 -5.17 8.70
C ILE A 221 -13.89 -4.08 8.11
N ALA A 222 -13.62 -2.81 8.43
CA ALA A 222 -14.39 -1.69 7.92
C ALA A 222 -14.34 -1.57 6.38
N ALA A 223 -13.15 -1.74 5.80
CA ALA A 223 -12.99 -1.73 4.35
C ALA A 223 -13.71 -2.90 3.68
N ALA A 224 -13.72 -4.09 4.29
CA ALA A 224 -14.48 -5.24 3.78
C ALA A 224 -15.99 -4.99 3.83
N ALA A 225 -16.50 -4.42 4.90
CA ALA A 225 -17.91 -4.05 5.04
C ALA A 225 -18.37 -3.06 3.96
N GLU A 226 -17.56 -2.02 3.73
CA GLU A 226 -17.88 -0.98 2.75
C GLU A 226 -17.73 -1.46 1.30
N LEU A 227 -16.67 -2.21 1.00
CA LEU A 227 -16.25 -2.49 -0.38
C LEU A 227 -16.66 -3.89 -0.88
N ALA A 228 -17.05 -4.79 0.02
CA ALA A 228 -17.42 -6.17 -0.30
C ALA A 228 -18.66 -6.62 0.50
N PRO A 229 -19.80 -5.92 0.39
CA PRO A 229 -20.99 -6.19 1.19
C PRO A 229 -21.55 -7.61 0.99
N GLU A 230 -21.25 -8.28 -0.13
CA GLU A 230 -21.60 -9.68 -0.36
C GLU A 230 -20.84 -10.63 0.56
N GLN A 231 -19.65 -10.27 1.02
CA GLN A 231 -18.90 -11.03 2.03
C GLN A 231 -19.44 -10.73 3.44
N GLU A 232 -19.79 -9.48 3.70
CA GLU A 232 -20.39 -9.05 4.96
C GLU A 232 -21.76 -9.72 5.20
N GLY A 233 -22.55 -9.94 4.17
CA GLY A 233 -23.82 -10.67 4.26
C GLY A 233 -23.70 -12.10 4.81
N ARG A 234 -22.50 -12.68 4.81
CA ARG A 234 -22.21 -13.97 5.44
C ARG A 234 -21.94 -13.87 6.93
N LEU A 235 -21.18 -12.84 7.34
CA LEU A 235 -20.80 -12.60 8.74
C LEU A 235 -20.67 -11.09 8.97
N PRO A 236 -21.76 -10.37 9.27
CA PRO A 236 -21.74 -8.93 9.50
C PRO A 236 -20.73 -8.54 10.58
N GLY A 237 -19.96 -7.47 10.33
CA GLY A 237 -18.94 -6.97 11.25
C GLY A 237 -17.68 -7.84 11.35
N CYS A 238 -17.51 -8.80 10.44
CA CYS A 238 -16.32 -9.66 10.35
C CYS A 238 -15.67 -9.55 8.98
N TYR A 239 -14.35 -9.77 8.93
CA TYR A 239 -13.65 -10.02 7.66
C TYR A 239 -13.59 -11.52 7.38
N VAL A 240 -13.86 -11.93 6.13
CA VAL A 240 -13.79 -13.34 5.69
C VAL A 240 -12.85 -13.45 4.49
N HIS A 241 -11.71 -14.12 4.68
CA HIS A 241 -10.80 -14.40 3.57
C HIS A 241 -11.45 -15.34 2.55
N PRO A 242 -11.20 -15.23 1.22
CA PRO A 242 -11.82 -16.07 0.20
C PRO A 242 -11.70 -17.59 0.41
N THR A 243 -10.60 -18.03 1.06
CA THR A 243 -10.36 -19.45 1.36
C THR A 243 -10.88 -19.90 2.73
N ALA A 244 -11.47 -18.99 3.52
CA ALA A 244 -12.05 -19.34 4.81
C ALA A 244 -13.42 -20.02 4.64
N LEU A 245 -13.72 -20.94 5.53
CA LEU A 245 -14.98 -21.68 5.59
C LEU A 245 -15.72 -21.33 6.89
N PRO A 246 -16.51 -20.25 6.91
CA PRO A 246 -17.27 -19.89 8.09
C PRO A 246 -18.30 -21.00 8.42
N PRO A 247 -18.47 -21.35 9.71
CA PRO A 247 -19.39 -22.41 10.09
C PRO A 247 -20.84 -22.00 9.82
N PRO A 248 -21.73 -22.96 9.49
CA PRO A 248 -23.15 -22.68 9.31
C PRO A 248 -23.75 -21.97 10.53
N GLY A 249 -24.54 -20.93 10.29
CA GLY A 249 -25.18 -20.15 11.36
C GLY A 249 -24.20 -19.33 12.22
N ALA A 250 -23.01 -19.02 11.74
CA ALA A 250 -22.03 -18.21 12.45
C ALA A 250 -22.45 -16.74 12.64
N ALA A 251 -23.36 -16.24 11.81
CA ALA A 251 -23.89 -14.89 11.94
C ALA A 251 -24.48 -14.65 13.34
N GLY A 252 -24.07 -13.55 13.99
CA GLY A 252 -24.44 -13.22 15.37
C GLY A 252 -23.67 -14.00 16.47
N ARG A 253 -22.91 -15.04 16.10
CA ARG A 253 -22.03 -15.75 17.04
C ARG A 253 -20.57 -15.30 16.94
N LEU A 254 -20.17 -14.79 15.80
CA LEU A 254 -18.86 -14.18 15.60
C LEU A 254 -19.04 -12.66 15.48
N THR A 255 -18.28 -11.93 16.25
CA THR A 255 -18.35 -10.46 16.30
C THR A 255 -16.95 -9.88 16.21
N ARG A 256 -16.75 -8.93 15.32
CA ARG A 256 -15.44 -8.29 15.08
C ARG A 256 -14.30 -9.31 14.92
N CYS A 257 -14.58 -10.39 14.18
CA CYS A 257 -13.61 -11.45 13.92
C CYS A 257 -12.99 -11.30 12.53
N VAL A 258 -11.77 -11.82 12.39
CA VAL A 258 -11.10 -12.00 11.11
C VAL A 258 -10.95 -13.49 10.85
N LEU A 259 -11.60 -13.99 9.81
CA LEU A 259 -11.38 -15.33 9.30
C LEU A 259 -10.31 -15.24 8.20
N GLY A 260 -9.08 -15.55 8.56
CA GLY A 260 -7.91 -15.53 7.68
C GLY A 260 -7.86 -16.74 6.75
N PRO A 261 -6.75 -16.91 5.99
CA PRO A 261 -6.60 -18.02 5.05
C PRO A 261 -6.83 -19.39 5.69
N GLY A 262 -7.65 -20.24 5.05
CA GLY A 262 -7.93 -21.58 5.53
C GLY A 262 -8.70 -21.68 6.84
N ALA A 263 -9.17 -20.56 7.42
CA ALA A 263 -9.92 -20.58 8.66
C ALA A 263 -11.21 -21.41 8.52
N ALA A 264 -11.38 -22.40 9.40
CA ALA A 264 -12.58 -23.24 9.49
C ALA A 264 -12.93 -23.50 10.98
N PRO A 265 -13.38 -22.46 11.70
CA PRO A 265 -13.70 -22.61 13.12
C PRO A 265 -14.88 -23.57 13.31
N MET A 266 -14.92 -24.28 14.45
CA MET A 266 -15.94 -25.27 14.74
C MET A 266 -17.35 -24.67 14.71
N ALA A 267 -18.33 -25.45 14.26
CA ALA A 267 -19.72 -25.03 14.03
C ALA A 267 -20.41 -24.42 15.27
N ALA A 268 -20.04 -24.84 16.48
CA ALA A 268 -20.65 -24.37 17.73
C ALA A 268 -19.96 -23.14 18.35
N ILE A 269 -18.94 -22.55 17.70
CA ILE A 269 -18.14 -21.51 18.32
C ILE A 269 -18.91 -20.19 18.39
N THR A 270 -18.82 -19.52 19.53
CA THR A 270 -19.19 -18.11 19.72
C THR A 270 -17.91 -17.38 20.11
N ASP A 271 -17.54 -16.34 19.38
CA ASP A 271 -16.29 -15.63 19.61
C ASP A 271 -16.39 -14.14 19.25
N ALA A 272 -15.53 -13.37 19.87
CA ALA A 272 -15.40 -11.96 19.59
C ALA A 272 -13.93 -11.56 19.61
N ASP A 273 -13.59 -10.52 18.86
CA ASP A 273 -12.23 -9.95 18.83
C ASP A 273 -11.15 -11.01 18.56
N ALA A 274 -11.37 -11.86 17.57
CA ALA A 274 -10.46 -12.98 17.28
C ALA A 274 -10.05 -13.03 15.80
N LEU A 275 -8.80 -13.45 15.58
CA LEU A 275 -8.29 -13.93 14.31
C LEU A 275 -8.29 -15.46 14.32
N TRP A 276 -8.89 -16.07 13.32
CA TRP A 276 -8.82 -17.49 13.04
C TRP A 276 -8.12 -17.72 11.69
N PHE A 277 -7.19 -18.66 11.61
CA PHE A 277 -6.53 -19.05 10.37
C PHE A 277 -6.00 -20.48 10.45
N GLU A 278 -5.63 -21.05 9.31
CA GLU A 278 -4.95 -22.34 9.26
C GLU A 278 -3.43 -22.14 9.20
N GLU A 279 -2.71 -22.89 10.01
CA GLU A 279 -1.26 -22.99 9.94
C GLU A 279 -0.84 -24.47 10.02
N ARG A 280 -0.19 -24.95 8.95
CA ARG A 280 0.32 -26.33 8.84
C ARG A 280 -0.76 -27.39 9.13
N GLY A 281 -1.98 -27.20 8.64
CA GLY A 281 -3.11 -28.08 8.85
C GLY A 281 -3.84 -27.94 10.19
N ASN A 282 -3.43 -27.01 11.04
CA ASN A 282 -4.08 -26.75 12.32
C ASN A 282 -4.85 -25.44 12.29
N GLN A 283 -6.02 -25.41 12.95
CA GLN A 283 -6.75 -24.16 13.16
C GLN A 283 -6.13 -23.39 14.33
N VAL A 284 -5.75 -22.15 14.08
CA VAL A 284 -5.11 -21.26 15.06
C VAL A 284 -6.08 -20.12 15.38
N ARG A 285 -6.19 -19.78 16.67
CA ARG A 285 -6.94 -18.64 17.17
C ARG A 285 -6.01 -17.69 17.92
N LEU A 286 -6.05 -16.41 17.53
CA LEU A 286 -5.37 -15.32 18.24
C LEU A 286 -6.39 -14.24 18.61
N GLY A 287 -6.20 -13.58 19.76
CA GLY A 287 -6.99 -12.39 20.11
C GLY A 287 -6.61 -11.19 19.24
N LEU A 288 -7.59 -10.43 18.79
CA LEU A 288 -7.39 -9.11 18.22
C LEU A 288 -7.25 -8.12 19.37
N LYS A 289 -6.13 -7.43 19.46
CA LYS A 289 -6.02 -6.29 20.40
C LYS A 289 -6.90 -5.16 19.88
N PRO A 290 -7.56 -4.39 20.76
CA PRO A 290 -8.18 -3.13 20.34
C PRO A 290 -7.10 -2.23 19.74
N GLY A 291 -7.45 -1.63 18.59
CA GLY A 291 -6.57 -0.72 17.85
C GLY A 291 -6.39 0.63 18.54
#